data_984d83b75b1bf3ac651824ce76916620
#
_entry.id   984d83b75b1bf3ac651824ce76916620
#
_cell.length_a   1.000
_cell.length_b   1.000
_cell.length_c   1.000
_cell.angle_alpha   90.00
_cell.angle_beta   90.00
_cell.angle_gamma   90.00
#
_symmetry.space_group_name_H-M   'P 1'
#
loop_
_entity.id
_entity.type
_entity.pdbx_description
1 polymer ?
#
loop_
_entity_poly.entity_id
_entity_poly.type
_entity_poly.pdbx_seq_one_letter_code
_entity_poly.pdbx_strand_id
1 'polypeptide(L)'
;MDRQIAWWPAHAPCLDECARVVSQVVGRDESYVRDLLQQAHGVPWTICNPYFEAHVEHVYVRDRCEAQPRPAIVLLVPHTAERAVHARIIAEAVDGLAASVSLVVGRPVVGEAPDVDELDAWYGQAGWEYIAPTHDASRRISEALMVHPWPGMHLTGRGWPQWEDAPSDDSDASMGAFQSCPPIDDGAG
;
A
#
# COMPACT_ATOMS: atom_id res chain seq x y z
N MET A 1 16.86 -3.95 1.81
CA MET A 1 15.82 -3.48 0.85
C MET A 1 14.60 -4.42 0.81
N ASP A 2 14.69 -5.62 1.36
CA ASP A 2 13.66 -6.66 1.21
C ASP A 2 12.39 -6.47 2.06
N ARG A 3 12.34 -5.41 2.86
CA ARG A 3 11.20 -5.07 3.73
C ARG A 3 10.73 -3.63 3.52
N GLN A 4 10.98 -3.07 2.35
CA GLN A 4 10.62 -1.69 2.06
C GLN A 4 9.49 -1.62 1.05
N ILE A 5 8.55 -0.72 1.32
CA ILE A 5 7.43 -0.33 0.47
C ILE A 5 7.82 0.98 -0.19
N ALA A 6 8.07 0.98 -1.49
CA ALA A 6 8.44 2.17 -2.23
C ALA A 6 7.20 2.98 -2.60
N TRP A 7 7.18 4.25 -2.23
CA TRP A 7 6.18 5.23 -2.64
C TRP A 7 6.77 6.15 -3.70
N TRP A 8 6.23 6.08 -4.90
CA TRP A 8 6.76 6.82 -6.04
C TRP A 8 5.69 7.70 -6.69
N PRO A 9 5.92 9.03 -6.80
CA PRO A 9 5.05 9.92 -7.56
C PRO A 9 5.35 9.77 -9.05
N ALA A 10 4.48 9.10 -9.79
CA ALA A 10 4.69 8.80 -11.20
C ALA A 10 4.59 10.01 -12.15
N HIS A 11 4.09 11.16 -11.68
CA HIS A 11 3.88 12.33 -12.56
C HIS A 11 4.56 13.60 -12.04
N ALA A 12 4.39 13.94 -10.78
CA ALA A 12 4.99 15.13 -10.17
C ALA A 12 5.29 14.86 -8.70
N PRO A 13 6.37 15.43 -8.13
CA PRO A 13 6.68 15.27 -6.72
C PRO A 13 5.47 15.64 -5.86
N CYS A 14 5.09 14.75 -4.96
CA CYS A 14 3.92 14.91 -4.09
C CYS A 14 4.20 14.34 -2.69
N LEU A 15 5.28 14.81 -2.06
CA LEU A 15 5.70 14.34 -0.74
C LEU A 15 4.60 14.52 0.31
N ASP A 16 3.89 15.66 0.31
CA ASP A 16 2.82 15.94 1.26
C ASP A 16 1.67 14.94 1.14
N GLU A 17 1.26 14.64 -0.10
CA GLU A 17 0.23 13.64 -0.35
C GLU A 17 0.69 12.22 0.04
N CYS A 18 1.94 11.89 -0.26
CA CYS A 18 2.54 10.64 0.19
C CYS A 18 2.53 10.54 1.73
N ALA A 19 2.98 11.58 2.43
CA ALA A 19 3.00 11.63 3.89
C ALA A 19 1.59 11.45 4.47
N ARG A 20 0.59 12.14 3.89
CA ARG A 20 -0.80 12.03 4.29
C ARG A 20 -1.33 10.60 4.16
N VAL A 21 -1.11 9.94 3.03
CA VAL A 21 -1.60 8.56 2.83
C VAL A 21 -0.85 7.58 3.71
N VAL A 22 0.49 7.68 3.79
CA VAL A 22 1.30 6.82 4.66
C VAL A 22 0.89 7.00 6.12
N SER A 23 0.66 8.23 6.60
CA SER A 23 0.24 8.49 7.98
C SER A 23 -1.07 7.78 8.34
N GLN A 24 -2.02 7.74 7.40
CA GLN A 24 -3.29 7.02 7.56
C GLN A 24 -3.09 5.49 7.58
N VAL A 25 -2.18 4.96 6.76
CA VAL A 25 -1.86 3.52 6.71
C VAL A 25 -1.19 3.06 7.99
N VAL A 26 -0.21 3.82 8.49
CA VAL A 26 0.57 3.43 9.67
C VAL A 26 -0.04 3.90 10.99
N GLY A 27 -1.07 4.75 10.95
CA GLY A 27 -1.72 5.31 12.15
C GLY A 27 -0.82 6.28 12.94
N ARG A 28 0.03 7.06 12.25
CA ARG A 28 0.95 8.03 12.86
C ARG A 28 0.61 9.47 12.46
N ASP A 29 1.16 10.43 13.17
CA ASP A 29 1.02 11.85 12.84
C ASP A 29 1.62 12.18 11.47
N GLU A 30 0.90 12.99 10.68
CA GLU A 30 1.31 13.33 9.31
C GLU A 30 2.62 14.15 9.27
N SER A 31 2.81 15.07 10.22
CA SER A 31 4.04 15.87 10.27
C SER A 31 5.25 15.02 10.57
N TYR A 32 5.14 14.08 11.49
CA TYR A 32 6.18 13.11 11.82
C TYR A 32 6.55 12.25 10.60
N VAL A 33 5.55 11.72 9.90
CA VAL A 33 5.75 10.90 8.68
C VAL A 33 6.42 11.73 7.58
N ARG A 34 5.96 12.97 7.37
CA ARG A 34 6.54 13.89 6.38
C ARG A 34 8.01 14.15 6.64
N ASP A 35 8.38 14.45 7.88
CA ASP A 35 9.77 14.72 8.27
C ASP A 35 10.67 13.53 7.98
N LEU A 36 10.24 12.30 8.30
CA LEU A 36 11.00 11.08 7.99
C LEU A 36 11.19 10.91 6.48
N LEU A 37 10.11 11.00 5.70
CA LEU A 37 10.16 10.83 4.25
C LEU A 37 11.00 11.92 3.58
N GLN A 38 10.95 13.16 4.06
CA GLN A 38 11.75 14.27 3.55
C GLN A 38 13.24 14.05 3.78
N GLN A 39 13.63 13.47 4.91
CA GLN A 39 15.01 13.13 5.26
C GLN A 39 15.48 11.82 4.61
N ALA A 40 14.67 11.21 3.75
CA ALA A 40 14.92 9.89 3.16
C ALA A 40 15.07 8.77 4.21
N HIS A 41 14.47 8.96 5.37
CA HIS A 41 14.35 7.91 6.37
C HIS A 41 13.09 7.08 6.09
N GLY A 42 13.16 5.78 6.34
CA GLY A 42 11.99 4.91 6.27
C GLY A 42 11.02 5.19 7.41
N VAL A 43 9.71 5.15 7.11
CA VAL A 43 8.66 5.19 8.14
C VAL A 43 8.39 3.76 8.57
N PRO A 44 8.75 3.39 9.83
CA PRO A 44 8.57 2.01 10.29
C PRO A 44 7.11 1.69 10.47
N TRP A 45 6.73 0.50 10.07
CA TRP A 45 5.40 -0.06 10.25
C TRP A 45 5.48 -1.54 10.64
N THR A 46 4.72 -1.93 11.66
CA THR A 46 4.56 -3.33 12.04
C THR A 46 3.24 -3.83 11.51
N ILE A 47 3.30 -4.74 10.55
CA ILE A 47 2.15 -5.49 10.07
C ILE A 47 1.90 -6.62 11.06
N CYS A 48 0.70 -6.64 11.62
CA CYS A 48 0.28 -7.69 12.54
C CYS A 48 -1.08 -8.21 12.09
N ASN A 49 -1.15 -9.50 11.79
CA ASN A 49 -2.39 -10.18 11.46
C ASN A 49 -2.46 -11.55 12.19
N PRO A 50 -3.56 -12.31 12.12
CA PRO A 50 -3.68 -13.59 12.81
C PRO A 50 -2.61 -14.62 12.45
N TYR A 51 -1.95 -14.47 11.31
CA TYR A 51 -1.03 -15.48 10.76
C TYR A 51 0.43 -15.12 10.96
N PHE A 52 0.77 -13.83 10.89
CA PHE A 52 2.16 -13.39 11.02
C PHE A 52 2.29 -11.95 11.54
N GLU A 53 3.49 -11.64 11.99
CA GLU A 53 3.99 -10.31 12.28
C GLU A 53 5.18 -10.01 11.37
N ALA A 54 5.23 -8.80 10.80
CA ALA A 54 6.34 -8.35 9.97
C ALA A 54 6.67 -6.88 10.23
N HIS A 55 7.96 -6.56 10.27
CA HIS A 55 8.44 -5.19 10.36
C HIS A 55 8.87 -4.72 8.97
N VAL A 56 8.24 -3.67 8.48
CA VAL A 56 8.48 -3.09 7.16
C VAL A 56 8.70 -1.59 7.27
N GLU A 57 9.17 -0.97 6.21
CA GLU A 57 9.39 0.47 6.15
C GLU A 57 8.75 1.05 4.89
N HIS A 58 8.03 2.16 5.03
CA HIS A 58 7.60 2.97 3.89
C HIS A 58 8.70 3.95 3.52
N VAL A 59 9.11 3.97 2.27
CA VAL A 59 10.16 4.88 1.77
C VAL A 59 9.64 5.68 0.59
N TYR A 60 9.92 6.97 0.58
CA TYR A 60 9.63 7.83 -0.57
C TYR A 60 10.79 7.75 -1.55
N VAL A 61 10.49 7.42 -2.80
CA VAL A 61 11.46 7.35 -3.87
C VAL A 61 11.18 8.44 -4.90
N ARG A 62 12.23 9.03 -5.44
CA ARG A 62 12.12 10.19 -6.34
C ARG A 62 12.08 9.81 -7.80
N ASP A 63 12.67 8.68 -8.12
CA ASP A 63 12.74 8.18 -9.49
C ASP A 63 12.55 6.65 -9.56
N ARG A 64 12.40 6.15 -10.80
CA ARG A 64 12.17 4.75 -11.08
C ARG A 64 13.33 3.85 -10.62
N CYS A 65 14.56 4.34 -10.73
CA CYS A 65 15.73 3.53 -10.38
C CYS A 65 15.79 3.25 -8.88
N GLU A 66 15.33 4.21 -8.06
CA GLU A 66 15.21 4.04 -6.61
C GLU A 66 14.09 3.08 -6.21
N ALA A 67 13.09 2.89 -7.07
CA ALA A 67 11.96 2.02 -6.78
C ALA A 67 12.31 0.52 -6.87
N GLN A 68 13.38 0.14 -7.52
CA GLN A 68 13.76 -1.26 -7.74
C GLN A 68 15.01 -1.71 -6.97
N PRO A 69 15.09 -3.02 -6.67
CA PRO A 69 14.02 -4.02 -6.57
C PRO A 69 13.37 -3.94 -5.18
N ARG A 70 12.05 -3.85 -5.12
CA ARG A 70 11.30 -3.78 -3.87
C ARG A 70 10.15 -4.78 -3.87
N PRO A 71 9.79 -5.37 -2.71
CA PRO A 71 8.68 -6.32 -2.64
C PRO A 71 7.32 -5.65 -2.86
N ALA A 72 7.19 -4.38 -2.52
CA ALA A 72 5.98 -3.60 -2.76
C ALA A 72 6.29 -2.23 -3.34
N ILE A 73 5.51 -1.81 -4.33
CA ILE A 73 5.58 -0.49 -4.97
C ILE A 73 4.19 0.12 -4.98
N VAL A 74 4.09 1.36 -4.52
CA VAL A 74 2.87 2.17 -4.55
C VAL A 74 3.13 3.41 -5.41
N LEU A 75 2.45 3.49 -6.55
CA LEU A 75 2.50 4.66 -7.43
C LEU A 75 1.43 5.67 -7.02
N LEU A 76 1.82 6.93 -6.88
CA LEU A 76 0.88 8.03 -6.70
C LEU A 76 0.64 8.72 -8.06
N VAL A 77 -0.60 8.67 -8.54
CA VAL A 77 -1.00 9.20 -9.84
C VAL A 77 -2.13 10.21 -9.70
N PRO A 78 -2.27 11.20 -10.61
CA PRO A 78 -3.43 12.08 -10.59
C PRO A 78 -4.72 11.29 -10.87
N HIS A 79 -5.77 11.53 -10.09
CA HIS A 79 -7.12 11.00 -10.34
C HIS A 79 -7.86 11.89 -11.32
N THR A 80 -7.63 11.70 -12.60
CA THR A 80 -8.14 12.54 -13.71
C THR A 80 -8.73 11.69 -14.82
N ALA A 81 -9.69 12.24 -15.57
CA ALA A 81 -10.25 11.63 -16.77
C ALA A 81 -9.32 11.74 -17.99
N GLU A 82 -8.17 12.39 -17.88
CA GLU A 82 -7.23 12.55 -18.98
C GLU A 82 -6.50 11.25 -19.33
N ARG A 83 -7.05 10.48 -20.25
CA ARG A 83 -6.50 9.18 -20.71
C ARG A 83 -5.03 9.24 -21.12
N ALA A 84 -4.60 10.34 -21.75
CA ALA A 84 -3.22 10.52 -22.17
C ALA A 84 -2.22 10.54 -21.00
N VAL A 85 -2.63 11.05 -19.84
CA VAL A 85 -1.83 11.05 -18.62
C VAL A 85 -1.60 9.62 -18.14
N HIS A 86 -2.68 8.83 -18.03
CA HIS A 86 -2.60 7.44 -17.59
C HIS A 86 -1.85 6.56 -18.58
N ALA A 87 -2.08 6.70 -19.89
CA ALA A 87 -1.35 5.96 -20.92
C ALA A 87 0.17 6.19 -20.82
N ARG A 88 0.59 7.45 -20.59
CA ARG A 88 2.00 7.80 -20.39
C ARG A 88 2.55 7.18 -19.10
N ILE A 89 1.80 7.24 -17.99
CA ILE A 89 2.22 6.64 -16.72
C ILE A 89 2.41 5.13 -16.88
N ILE A 90 1.49 4.45 -17.56
CA ILE A 90 1.59 3.00 -17.81
C ILE A 90 2.86 2.72 -18.62
N ALA A 91 3.09 3.44 -19.71
CA ALA A 91 4.24 3.20 -20.58
C ALA A 91 5.59 3.54 -19.92
N GLU A 92 5.66 4.63 -19.16
CA GLU A 92 6.93 5.13 -18.61
C GLU A 92 7.23 4.61 -17.20
N ALA A 93 6.19 4.43 -16.39
CA ALA A 93 6.32 4.10 -14.99
C ALA A 93 6.02 2.64 -14.68
N VAL A 94 4.91 2.12 -15.19
CA VAL A 94 4.40 0.78 -14.86
C VAL A 94 5.14 -0.30 -15.62
N ASP A 95 5.40 -0.09 -16.91
CA ASP A 95 6.03 -1.08 -17.78
C ASP A 95 7.46 -1.44 -17.31
N GLY A 96 7.69 -2.73 -17.10
CA GLY A 96 8.97 -3.28 -16.65
C GLY A 96 9.30 -3.06 -15.15
N LEU A 97 8.39 -2.52 -14.34
CA LEU A 97 8.45 -2.63 -12.88
C LEU A 97 7.77 -3.91 -12.43
N ALA A 98 8.47 -4.70 -11.64
CA ALA A 98 7.94 -5.91 -11.04
C ALA A 98 8.07 -5.86 -9.51
N ALA A 99 6.94 -5.95 -8.84
CA ALA A 99 6.88 -6.10 -7.39
C ALA A 99 5.84 -7.17 -7.05
N SER A 100 5.96 -7.79 -5.88
CA SER A 100 4.96 -8.76 -5.43
C SER A 100 3.63 -8.09 -5.08
N VAL A 101 3.70 -6.83 -4.63
CA VAL A 101 2.54 -5.97 -4.44
C VAL A 101 2.73 -4.71 -5.27
N SER A 102 1.83 -4.50 -6.22
CA SER A 102 1.86 -3.39 -7.17
C SER A 102 0.56 -2.60 -7.08
N LEU A 103 0.61 -1.42 -6.47
CA LEU A 103 -0.56 -0.57 -6.25
C LEU A 103 -0.42 0.77 -6.97
N VAL A 104 -1.52 1.26 -7.52
CA VAL A 104 -1.66 2.60 -8.07
C VAL A 104 -2.69 3.35 -7.26
N VAL A 105 -2.29 4.42 -6.61
CA VAL A 105 -3.17 5.23 -5.75
C VAL A 105 -3.45 6.56 -6.42
N GLY A 106 -4.72 6.82 -6.70
CA GLY A 106 -5.19 8.11 -7.22
C GLY A 106 -5.01 9.20 -6.16
N ARG A 107 -4.45 10.35 -6.55
CA ARG A 107 -4.44 11.57 -5.73
C ARG A 107 -5.48 12.55 -6.26
N PRO A 108 -6.25 13.20 -5.39
CA PRO A 108 -7.25 14.18 -5.82
C PRO A 108 -6.59 15.30 -6.66
N VAL A 109 -7.20 15.64 -7.77
CA VAL A 109 -6.83 16.78 -8.61
C VAL A 109 -8.08 17.57 -8.96
N VAL A 110 -7.90 18.84 -9.30
CA VAL A 110 -9.00 19.65 -9.83
C VAL A 110 -9.26 19.22 -11.28
N GLY A 111 -10.49 18.88 -11.58
CA GLY A 111 -10.90 18.45 -12.92
C GLY A 111 -12.05 17.47 -12.90
N GLU A 112 -12.31 16.87 -14.04
CA GLU A 112 -13.31 15.82 -14.18
C GLU A 112 -12.81 14.52 -13.53
N ALA A 113 -13.68 13.91 -12.74
CA ALA A 113 -13.38 12.60 -12.14
C ALA A 113 -13.38 11.51 -13.23
N PRO A 114 -12.41 10.59 -13.20
CA PRO A 114 -12.38 9.49 -14.15
C PRO A 114 -13.44 8.42 -13.83
N ASP A 115 -13.72 7.60 -14.81
CA ASP A 115 -14.35 6.31 -14.57
C ASP A 115 -13.36 5.38 -13.85
N VAL A 116 -13.68 5.03 -12.61
CA VAL A 116 -12.82 4.20 -11.76
C VAL A 116 -12.67 2.79 -12.32
N ASP A 117 -13.75 2.22 -12.86
CA ASP A 117 -13.75 0.86 -13.41
C ASP A 117 -12.87 0.79 -14.67
N GLU A 118 -12.86 1.88 -15.48
CA GLU A 118 -11.97 1.98 -16.63
C GLU A 118 -10.48 2.04 -16.20
N LEU A 119 -10.16 2.84 -15.18
CA LEU A 119 -8.79 2.93 -14.66
C LEU A 119 -8.34 1.61 -14.04
N ASP A 120 -9.19 0.95 -13.27
CA ASP A 120 -8.89 -0.35 -12.69
C ASP A 120 -8.61 -1.39 -13.78
N ALA A 121 -9.42 -1.43 -14.83
CA ALA A 121 -9.20 -2.31 -15.97
C ALA A 121 -7.87 -2.03 -16.69
N TRP A 122 -7.49 -0.75 -16.87
CA TRP A 122 -6.24 -0.39 -17.54
C TRP A 122 -5.01 -0.77 -16.73
N TYR A 123 -4.97 -0.42 -15.46
CA TYR A 123 -3.86 -0.77 -14.58
C TYR A 123 -3.83 -2.27 -14.28
N GLY A 124 -5.01 -2.91 -14.19
CA GLY A 124 -5.15 -4.36 -14.02
C GLY A 124 -4.55 -5.17 -15.17
N GLN A 125 -4.65 -4.69 -16.42
CA GLN A 125 -3.98 -5.30 -17.58
C GLN A 125 -2.45 -5.30 -17.46
N ALA A 126 -1.90 -4.32 -16.75
CA ALA A 126 -0.47 -4.24 -16.45
C ALA A 126 -0.07 -4.95 -15.15
N GLY A 127 -1.00 -5.63 -14.46
CA GLY A 127 -0.76 -6.34 -13.20
C GLY A 127 -0.74 -5.44 -11.97
N TRP A 128 -1.37 -4.25 -12.03
CA TRP A 128 -1.43 -3.28 -10.94
C TRP A 128 -2.87 -3.09 -10.48
N GLU A 129 -3.09 -2.99 -9.17
CA GLU A 129 -4.40 -2.64 -8.60
C GLU A 129 -4.54 -1.12 -8.51
N TYR A 130 -5.63 -0.58 -9.06
CA TYR A 130 -5.95 0.84 -8.94
C TYR A 130 -6.82 1.12 -7.72
N ILE A 131 -6.43 2.08 -6.90
CA ILE A 131 -7.15 2.51 -5.69
C ILE A 131 -7.55 3.97 -5.86
N ALA A 132 -8.85 4.23 -5.99
CA ALA A 132 -9.40 5.57 -6.07
C ALA A 132 -9.19 6.35 -4.75
N PRO A 133 -9.08 7.69 -4.78
CA PRO A 133 -8.85 8.52 -3.58
C PRO A 133 -10.13 8.70 -2.75
N THR A 134 -10.65 7.62 -2.22
CA THR A 134 -11.80 7.58 -1.33
C THR A 134 -11.38 7.56 0.13
N HIS A 135 -12.34 7.69 1.06
CA HIS A 135 -12.08 7.57 2.49
C HIS A 135 -11.58 6.16 2.89
N ASP A 136 -11.82 5.15 2.08
CA ASP A 136 -11.38 3.77 2.32
C ASP A 136 -10.01 3.45 1.70
N ALA A 137 -9.40 4.39 0.97
CA ALA A 137 -8.15 4.12 0.25
C ALA A 137 -7.02 3.60 1.15
N SER A 138 -6.81 4.21 2.31
CA SER A 138 -5.78 3.78 3.26
C SER A 138 -6.04 2.37 3.81
N ARG A 139 -7.31 2.03 4.06
CA ARG A 139 -7.70 0.68 4.49
C ARG A 139 -7.40 -0.34 3.39
N ARG A 140 -7.76 -0.04 2.13
CA ARG A 140 -7.50 -0.95 1.01
C ARG A 140 -6.00 -1.15 0.76
N ILE A 141 -5.19 -0.09 0.86
CA ILE A 141 -3.73 -0.19 0.80
C ILE A 141 -3.20 -1.10 1.91
N SER A 142 -3.65 -0.89 3.14
CA SER A 142 -3.24 -1.73 4.28
C SER A 142 -3.60 -3.20 4.05
N GLU A 143 -4.82 -3.50 3.61
CA GLU A 143 -5.27 -4.87 3.31
C GLU A 143 -4.36 -5.54 2.26
N ALA A 144 -4.06 -4.85 1.16
CA ALA A 144 -3.20 -5.38 0.11
C ALA A 144 -1.77 -5.68 0.62
N LEU A 145 -1.23 -4.81 1.47
CA LEU A 145 0.10 -4.98 2.06
C LEU A 145 0.12 -6.07 3.15
N MET A 146 -0.97 -6.25 3.89
CA MET A 146 -1.09 -7.23 4.97
C MET A 146 -1.18 -8.68 4.49
N VAL A 147 -1.58 -8.93 3.25
CA VAL A 147 -1.67 -10.30 2.72
C VAL A 147 -0.37 -10.79 2.10
N HIS A 148 0.60 -9.89 1.89
CA HIS A 148 1.89 -10.24 1.30
C HIS A 148 2.79 -10.96 2.31
N PRO A 149 3.42 -12.10 1.95
CA PRO A 149 4.41 -12.77 2.80
C PRO A 149 5.73 -11.98 2.81
N TRP A 150 5.94 -11.18 3.84
CA TRP A 150 7.12 -10.34 3.97
C TRP A 150 8.37 -11.14 4.35
N PRO A 151 9.54 -10.84 3.77
CA PRO A 151 10.79 -11.47 4.16
C PRO A 151 11.06 -11.31 5.66
N GLY A 152 11.34 -12.43 6.35
CA GLY A 152 11.60 -12.44 7.79
C GLY A 152 10.38 -12.11 8.67
N MET A 153 9.17 -12.35 8.17
CA MET A 153 7.97 -12.37 8.99
C MET A 153 8.05 -13.47 10.05
N HIS A 154 7.44 -13.22 11.19
CA HIS A 154 7.30 -14.22 12.25
C HIS A 154 5.89 -14.78 12.24
N LEU A 155 5.75 -16.10 12.11
CA LEU A 155 4.44 -16.75 12.18
C LEU A 155 3.92 -16.70 13.62
N THR A 156 2.68 -16.25 13.81
CA THR A 156 2.10 -16.05 15.15
C THR A 156 1.66 -17.34 15.84
N GLY A 157 1.87 -18.51 15.22
CA GLY A 157 1.55 -19.82 15.78
C GLY A 157 0.05 -20.13 15.93
N ARG A 158 -0.83 -19.19 15.57
CA ARG A 158 -2.24 -19.49 15.34
C ARG A 158 -2.31 -20.17 13.99
N GLY A 159 -2.21 -21.50 13.99
CA GLY A 159 -2.10 -22.34 12.80
C GLY A 159 -3.13 -21.95 11.73
N TRP A 160 -2.76 -22.15 10.46
CA TRP A 160 -3.72 -22.23 9.39
C TRP A 160 -4.88 -23.09 9.85
N PRO A 161 -6.15 -22.75 9.61
CA PRO A 161 -7.26 -23.64 9.89
C PRO A 161 -6.90 -24.99 9.29
N GLN A 162 -6.76 -26.02 10.14
CA GLN A 162 -6.61 -27.37 9.62
C GLN A 162 -7.93 -27.67 8.91
N TRP A 163 -7.87 -27.91 7.61
CA TRP A 163 -9.03 -28.19 6.76
C TRP A 163 -9.76 -29.47 7.16
N GLU A 164 -9.31 -30.16 8.21
CA GLU A 164 -9.85 -31.44 8.65
C GLU A 164 -11.16 -31.31 9.46
N ASP A 165 -11.53 -30.11 9.93
CA ASP A 165 -12.74 -29.91 10.75
C ASP A 165 -13.66 -28.80 10.20
N ALA A 166 -13.84 -28.71 8.89
CA ALA A 166 -14.91 -27.87 8.36
C ALA A 166 -16.26 -28.59 8.61
N PRO A 167 -17.08 -28.17 9.58
CA PRO A 167 -18.46 -28.61 9.62
C PRO A 167 -19.15 -28.09 8.37
N SER A 168 -19.66 -29.01 7.57
CA SER A 168 -20.61 -28.69 6.52
C SER A 168 -21.88 -28.20 7.22
N ASP A 169 -22.02 -26.88 7.42
CA ASP A 169 -23.35 -26.31 7.62
C ASP A 169 -23.36 -24.80 7.38
N ASP A 170 -24.38 -24.36 6.67
CA ASP A 170 -24.74 -23.01 6.32
C ASP A 170 -24.83 -22.11 7.56
N SER A 171 -23.87 -21.20 7.74
CA SER A 171 -24.02 -20.08 8.65
C SER A 171 -23.18 -18.90 8.20
N ASP A 172 -23.89 -17.88 7.78
CA ASP A 172 -23.49 -16.52 7.49
C ASP A 172 -22.50 -15.97 8.55
N ALA A 173 -21.20 -16.21 8.36
CA ALA A 173 -20.18 -15.71 9.27
C ALA A 173 -19.68 -14.35 8.78
N SER A 174 -20.27 -13.31 9.38
CA SER A 174 -19.75 -11.94 9.41
C SER A 174 -18.23 -11.94 9.50
N MET A 175 -17.55 -11.44 8.48
CA MET A 175 -16.11 -11.25 8.50
C MET A 175 -15.71 -10.36 9.67
N GLY A 176 -15.04 -10.95 10.65
CA GLY A 176 -14.55 -10.25 11.83
C GLY A 176 -13.61 -9.11 11.44
N ALA A 177 -13.87 -7.94 12.00
CA ALA A 177 -13.04 -6.76 11.83
C ALA A 177 -11.57 -7.06 12.18
N PHE A 178 -10.66 -6.76 11.27
CA PHE A 178 -9.23 -6.80 11.54
C PHE A 178 -8.92 -5.78 12.66
N GLN A 179 -8.49 -6.28 13.81
CA GLN A 179 -8.01 -5.42 14.88
C GLN A 179 -6.59 -4.97 14.57
N SER A 180 -6.40 -3.66 14.48
CA SER A 180 -5.06 -3.06 14.43
C SER A 180 -4.31 -3.40 15.71
N CYS A 181 -3.02 -3.74 15.59
CA CYS A 181 -2.16 -3.89 16.76
C CYS A 181 -2.12 -2.57 17.56
N PRO A 182 -2.15 -2.62 18.89
CA PRO A 182 -1.97 -1.43 19.71
C PRO A 182 -0.59 -0.80 19.43
N PRO A 183 -0.47 0.54 19.54
CA PRO A 183 0.81 1.21 19.39
C PRO A 183 1.81 0.64 20.41
N ILE A 184 3.05 0.39 19.95
CA ILE A 184 4.15 0.00 20.81
C ILE A 184 4.45 1.22 21.70
N ASP A 185 4.32 1.04 23.00
CA ASP A 185 4.71 2.03 24.00
C ASP A 185 6.26 2.07 24.02
N ASP A 186 6.84 3.04 23.34
CA ASP A 186 8.27 3.33 23.39
C ASP A 186 8.57 3.91 24.78
N GLY A 187 8.67 3.02 25.77
CA GLY A 187 9.05 3.36 27.13
C GLY A 187 10.37 4.13 27.14
N ALA A 188 10.26 5.44 27.31
CA ALA A 188 11.39 6.30 27.62
C ALA A 188 11.96 5.87 28.97
N GLY A 189 13.17 5.33 28.95
CA GLY A 189 14.06 5.12 30.07
C GLY A 189 15.31 5.99 29.89
#